data_0bbb09a42a9b78b968c7968a72df022a
#
_entry.id   0bbb09a42a9b78b968c7968a72df022a
#
_cell.length_a   1.000
_cell.length_b   1.000
_cell.length_c   1.000
_cell.angle_alpha   90.00
_cell.angle_beta   90.00
_cell.angle_gamma   90.00
#
_symmetry.space_group_name_H-M   'P 1'
#
loop_
_entity.id
_entity.type
_entity.pdbx_description
1 polymer ?
#
loop_
_entity_poly.entity_id
_entity_poly.type
_entity_poly.pdbx_seq_one_letter_code
_entity_poly.pdbx_strand_id
1 'polypeptide(L)'
;ICIVLLMILGIREQLAQKRNVKKIPIRVNINGIRGKSTVTRLITSILTEAGYKTVGKTTGTAARMIYWFQDDEDIIVRRPEGPNISEQLRVLQRAADLEAEALVCECMAVNPDYQKVFQFRMLEANIVVIVNVLEDHLDVMGPTLDQIAQAFGATIPYNGFLITIDCAYTNYFKQIAKERNTKVIIADNSKITDEYLAKFDYMIFPDNASLALAVGEALGIDEETCFKGMLNAHPDPGAMRITRIGDENLNCTFVNGFAANDPQSTVNIWERVKELEYNTEDPIVIMNCREDRVDRTEIFVSDVFPKIQTHTLVAIGEVSEPITTAFNNGQFPNVKNYINLEYAEPDKIMETLNPLL
;
A
#
# COMPACT_ATOMS: atom_id res chain seq x y z
N ILE A 1 -26.53 -3.08 37.97
CA ILE A 1 -27.25 -2.34 36.89
C ILE A 1 -26.24 -1.97 35.75
N CYS A 2 -25.12 -1.30 36.02
CA CYS A 2 -24.16 -0.89 34.97
C CYS A 2 -23.63 -2.04 34.11
N ILE A 3 -23.25 -3.18 34.72
CA ILE A 3 -22.75 -4.36 34.00
C ILE A 3 -23.81 -4.90 33.05
N VAL A 4 -25.06 -5.01 33.49
CA VAL A 4 -26.17 -5.50 32.66
C VAL A 4 -26.42 -4.55 31.49
N LEU A 5 -26.36 -3.24 31.72
CA LEU A 5 -26.49 -2.23 30.65
C LEU A 5 -25.36 -2.36 29.62
N LEU A 6 -24.10 -2.49 30.06
CA LEU A 6 -22.96 -2.71 29.19
C LEU A 6 -23.07 -4.00 28.37
N MET A 7 -23.54 -5.09 28.99
CA MET A 7 -23.78 -6.35 28.28
C MET A 7 -24.87 -6.19 27.21
N ILE A 8 -25.98 -5.51 27.51
CA ILE A 8 -27.07 -5.25 26.55
C ILE A 8 -26.53 -4.39 25.38
N LEU A 9 -25.75 -3.35 25.65
CA LEU A 9 -25.15 -2.50 24.63
C LEU A 9 -24.19 -3.30 23.74
N GLY A 10 -23.33 -4.12 24.32
CA GLY A 10 -22.40 -4.98 23.57
C GLY A 10 -23.12 -6.02 22.71
N ILE A 11 -24.18 -6.65 23.22
CA ILE A 11 -24.99 -7.58 22.44
C ILE A 11 -25.68 -6.85 21.28
N ARG A 12 -26.24 -5.67 21.50
CA ARG A 12 -26.87 -4.88 20.43
C ARG A 12 -25.88 -4.48 19.36
N GLU A 13 -24.67 -4.04 19.74
CA GLU A 13 -23.59 -3.71 18.81
C GLU A 13 -23.21 -4.93 17.97
N GLN A 14 -23.02 -6.09 18.60
CA GLN A 14 -22.66 -7.33 17.91
C GLN A 14 -23.78 -7.80 16.94
N LEU A 15 -25.04 -7.67 17.33
CA LEU A 15 -26.17 -8.00 16.46
C LEU A 15 -26.29 -7.02 15.28
N ALA A 16 -26.02 -5.73 15.51
CA ALA A 16 -25.99 -4.73 14.45
C ALA A 16 -24.84 -5.03 13.47
N GLN A 17 -23.66 -5.34 13.99
CA GLN A 17 -22.51 -5.73 13.18
C GLN A 17 -22.81 -6.94 12.28
N LYS A 18 -23.36 -8.01 12.83
CA LYS A 18 -23.75 -9.19 12.04
C LYS A 18 -24.80 -8.89 10.97
N ARG A 19 -25.73 -7.97 11.24
CA ARG A 19 -26.71 -7.53 10.23
C ARG A 19 -26.02 -6.76 9.09
N ASN A 20 -25.07 -5.89 9.40
CA ASN A 20 -24.33 -5.11 8.41
C ASN A 20 -23.49 -6.01 7.52
N VAL A 21 -22.77 -6.98 8.10
CA VAL A 21 -22.01 -7.99 7.34
C VAL A 21 -22.90 -8.72 6.32
N LYS A 22 -24.11 -9.12 6.73
CA LYS A 22 -25.04 -9.84 5.85
C LYS A 22 -25.60 -8.99 4.70
N LYS A 23 -25.62 -7.67 4.85
CA LYS A 23 -26.08 -6.77 3.79
C LYS A 23 -25.09 -6.63 2.64
N ILE A 24 -23.81 -6.89 2.88
CA ILE A 24 -22.74 -6.71 1.90
C ILE A 24 -22.23 -8.08 1.45
N PRO A 25 -22.66 -8.59 0.30
CA PRO A 25 -22.31 -9.95 -0.14
C PRO A 25 -20.83 -10.14 -0.48
N ILE A 26 -20.16 -9.14 -1.06
CA ILE A 26 -18.75 -9.20 -1.42
C ILE A 26 -17.94 -8.41 -0.39
N ARG A 27 -17.07 -9.09 0.34
CA ARG A 27 -16.22 -8.47 1.35
C ARG A 27 -14.80 -8.94 1.15
N VAL A 28 -13.93 -7.98 0.79
CA VAL A 28 -12.52 -8.23 0.46
C VAL A 28 -11.65 -7.64 1.56
N ASN A 29 -10.79 -8.45 2.15
CA ASN A 29 -9.77 -8.03 3.10
C ASN A 29 -8.41 -8.01 2.39
N ILE A 30 -7.80 -6.85 2.29
CA ILE A 30 -6.46 -6.68 1.71
C ILE A 30 -5.45 -6.65 2.84
N ASN A 31 -4.61 -7.68 2.91
CA ASN A 31 -3.56 -7.83 3.90
C ASN A 31 -2.19 -7.96 3.23
N GLY A 32 -1.10 -7.87 3.98
CA GLY A 32 0.27 -7.88 3.50
C GLY A 32 1.06 -6.67 3.99
N ILE A 33 2.28 -6.50 3.51
CA ILE A 33 3.16 -5.43 3.96
C ILE A 33 3.05 -4.20 3.05
N ARG A 34 3.33 -4.32 1.75
CA ARG A 34 3.37 -3.21 0.80
C ARG A 34 2.36 -3.37 -0.33
N GLY A 35 1.90 -2.26 -0.88
CA GLY A 35 0.96 -2.27 -2.01
C GLY A 35 -0.52 -2.42 -1.64
N LYS A 36 -0.87 -2.57 -0.36
CA LYS A 36 -2.26 -2.76 0.09
C LYS A 36 -3.21 -1.67 -0.42
N SER A 37 -2.87 -0.39 -0.26
CA SER A 37 -3.72 0.73 -0.71
C SER A 37 -3.91 0.72 -2.22
N THR A 38 -2.85 0.46 -2.99
CA THR A 38 -2.92 0.34 -4.44
C THR A 38 -3.85 -0.80 -4.85
N VAL A 39 -3.66 -2.00 -4.30
CA VAL A 39 -4.51 -3.18 -4.59
C VAL A 39 -5.96 -2.92 -4.18
N THR A 40 -6.20 -2.27 -3.04
CA THR A 40 -7.54 -1.85 -2.58
C THR A 40 -8.22 -0.97 -3.62
N ARG A 41 -7.52 0.03 -4.15
CA ARG A 41 -8.03 0.97 -5.16
C ARG A 41 -8.33 0.28 -6.49
N LEU A 42 -7.41 -0.54 -6.97
CA LEU A 42 -7.58 -1.29 -8.22
C LEU A 42 -8.80 -2.22 -8.14
N ILE A 43 -8.95 -2.99 -7.05
CA ILE A 43 -10.09 -3.89 -6.87
C ILE A 43 -11.40 -3.10 -6.73
N THR A 44 -11.40 -2.00 -5.97
CA THR A 44 -12.57 -1.13 -5.81
C THR A 44 -13.05 -0.64 -7.17
N SER A 45 -12.12 -0.21 -8.03
CA SER A 45 -12.42 0.31 -9.35
C SER A 45 -12.88 -0.79 -10.32
N ILE A 46 -12.27 -1.99 -10.28
CA ILE A 46 -12.75 -3.16 -11.04
C ILE A 46 -14.21 -3.48 -10.71
N LEU A 47 -14.54 -3.56 -9.41
CA LEU A 47 -15.90 -3.90 -8.99
C LEU A 47 -16.90 -2.79 -9.36
N THR A 48 -16.48 -1.52 -9.29
CA THR A 48 -17.30 -0.39 -9.73
C THR A 48 -17.54 -0.44 -11.24
N GLU A 49 -16.51 -0.70 -12.04
CA GLU A 49 -16.63 -0.86 -13.51
C GLU A 49 -17.54 -2.03 -13.89
N ALA A 50 -17.50 -3.11 -13.11
CA ALA A 50 -18.39 -4.26 -13.28
C ALA A 50 -19.85 -4.00 -12.82
N GLY A 51 -20.16 -2.78 -12.36
CA GLY A 51 -21.51 -2.36 -11.98
C GLY A 51 -21.91 -2.61 -10.54
N TYR A 52 -21.00 -3.07 -9.67
CA TYR A 52 -21.32 -3.26 -8.24
C TYR A 52 -21.30 -1.91 -7.51
N LYS A 53 -22.21 -1.74 -6.57
CA LYS A 53 -22.18 -0.65 -5.59
C LYS A 53 -21.03 -0.88 -4.62
N THR A 54 -19.84 -0.39 -4.96
CA THR A 54 -18.60 -0.72 -4.27
C THR A 54 -18.15 0.40 -3.34
N VAL A 55 -17.78 0.04 -2.12
CA VAL A 55 -17.07 0.91 -1.18
C VAL A 55 -15.66 0.38 -0.99
N GLY A 56 -14.67 1.25 -1.16
CA GLY A 56 -13.26 0.99 -0.86
C GLY A 56 -12.82 1.71 0.41
N LYS A 57 -11.92 1.10 1.18
CA LYS A 57 -11.31 1.77 2.34
C LYS A 57 -9.83 1.51 2.37
N THR A 58 -9.04 2.58 2.26
CA THR A 58 -7.58 2.53 2.43
C THR A 58 -7.15 2.90 3.86
N THR A 59 -5.89 2.63 4.18
CA THR A 59 -5.28 2.97 5.48
C THR A 59 -4.15 4.00 5.31
N GLY A 60 -3.11 3.93 6.11
CA GLY A 60 -1.96 4.83 6.02
C GLY A 60 -2.21 6.20 6.66
N THR A 61 -1.35 7.16 6.33
CA THR A 61 -1.38 8.52 6.92
C THR A 61 -2.64 9.28 6.53
N ALA A 62 -3.12 9.10 5.30
CA ALA A 62 -4.33 9.72 4.77
C ALA A 62 -5.34 8.65 4.38
N ALA A 63 -5.92 7.98 5.37
CA ALA A 63 -6.95 6.97 5.14
C ALA A 63 -8.16 7.56 4.42
N ARG A 64 -8.68 6.82 3.42
CA ARG A 64 -9.76 7.27 2.54
C ARG A 64 -10.90 6.26 2.48
N MET A 65 -12.11 6.81 2.28
CA MET A 65 -13.27 6.06 1.80
C MET A 65 -13.49 6.41 0.32
N ILE A 66 -13.66 5.39 -0.51
CA ILE A 66 -13.86 5.48 -1.96
C ILE A 66 -15.26 4.94 -2.24
N TYR A 67 -16.01 5.59 -3.13
CA TYR A 67 -17.39 5.24 -3.41
C TYR A 67 -17.65 5.10 -4.91
N TRP A 68 -18.57 4.22 -5.29
CA TRP A 68 -18.96 3.98 -6.69
C TRP A 68 -19.73 5.14 -7.36
N PHE A 69 -20.25 6.09 -6.56
CA PHE A 69 -21.17 7.14 -7.03
C PHE A 69 -20.53 8.54 -7.07
N GLN A 70 -19.28 8.67 -6.69
CA GLN A 70 -18.56 9.95 -6.69
C GLN A 70 -17.07 9.73 -6.92
N ASP A 71 -16.42 10.72 -7.56
CA ASP A 71 -14.98 10.70 -7.81
C ASP A 71 -14.18 11.16 -6.58
N ASP A 72 -14.75 12.06 -5.78
CA ASP A 72 -14.11 12.57 -4.57
C ASP A 72 -14.09 11.50 -3.48
N GLU A 73 -12.96 11.42 -2.77
CA GLU A 73 -12.73 10.49 -1.67
C GLU A 73 -12.93 11.19 -0.32
N ASP A 74 -13.66 10.56 0.59
CA ASP A 74 -13.78 11.07 1.95
C ASP A 74 -12.54 10.77 2.78
N ILE A 75 -11.96 11.79 3.40
CA ILE A 75 -10.87 11.61 4.36
C ILE A 75 -11.44 11.03 5.66
N ILE A 76 -10.84 9.95 6.14
CA ILE A 76 -11.17 9.41 7.46
C ILE A 76 -10.45 10.24 8.52
N VAL A 77 -11.19 11.14 9.14
CA VAL A 77 -10.68 11.97 10.23
C VAL A 77 -10.49 11.09 11.48
N ARG A 78 -9.26 10.95 11.91
CA ARG A 78 -8.88 10.19 13.10
C ARG A 78 -8.79 11.09 14.32
N ARG A 79 -8.95 10.48 15.48
CA ARG A 79 -8.73 11.15 16.77
C ARG A 79 -7.24 11.39 17.01
N PRO A 80 -6.85 12.30 17.92
CA PRO A 80 -5.44 12.53 18.26
C PRO A 80 -4.68 11.28 18.71
N GLU A 81 -5.38 10.29 19.30
CA GLU A 81 -4.81 9.02 19.75
C GLU A 81 -4.41 8.10 18.57
N GLY A 82 -4.67 8.53 17.34
CA GLY A 82 -4.27 7.81 16.14
C GLY A 82 -5.25 6.73 15.67
N PRO A 83 -4.77 5.80 14.84
CA PRO A 83 -5.59 4.75 14.24
C PRO A 83 -6.12 3.77 15.28
N ASN A 84 -7.40 3.41 15.19
CA ASN A 84 -8.02 2.44 16.07
C ASN A 84 -8.82 1.43 15.25
N ILE A 85 -8.69 0.15 15.58
CA ILE A 85 -9.35 -0.95 14.85
C ILE A 85 -10.88 -0.82 14.83
N SER A 86 -11.48 -0.17 15.82
CA SER A 86 -12.93 0.11 15.85
C SER A 86 -13.39 1.02 14.70
N GLU A 87 -12.47 1.72 14.02
CA GLU A 87 -12.74 2.47 12.79
C GLU A 87 -13.44 1.58 11.75
N GLN A 88 -13.05 0.30 11.69
CA GLN A 88 -13.59 -0.67 10.74
C GLN A 88 -15.08 -0.97 10.93
N LEU A 89 -15.57 -0.91 12.15
CA LEU A 89 -17.00 -1.08 12.43
C LEU A 89 -17.83 0.05 11.81
N ARG A 90 -17.33 1.28 11.88
CA ARG A 90 -17.95 2.46 11.26
C ARG A 90 -17.90 2.40 9.74
N VAL A 91 -16.79 1.91 9.18
CA VAL A 91 -16.64 1.69 7.73
C VAL A 91 -17.69 0.69 7.23
N LEU A 92 -17.82 -0.45 7.90
CA LEU A 92 -18.82 -1.45 7.54
C LEU A 92 -20.26 -0.92 7.72
N GLN A 93 -20.52 -0.20 8.81
CA GLN A 93 -21.82 0.46 9.03
C GLN A 93 -22.14 1.42 7.87
N ARG A 94 -21.20 2.28 7.50
CA ARG A 94 -21.36 3.24 6.42
C ARG A 94 -21.64 2.54 5.09
N ALA A 95 -20.89 1.49 4.75
CA ALA A 95 -21.11 0.70 3.54
C ALA A 95 -22.51 0.03 3.55
N ALA A 96 -22.92 -0.51 4.70
CA ALA A 96 -24.25 -1.13 4.85
C ALA A 96 -25.42 -0.14 4.77
N ASP A 97 -25.22 1.10 5.25
CA ASP A 97 -26.22 2.18 5.18
C ASP A 97 -26.36 2.72 3.76
N LEU A 98 -25.29 2.67 2.96
CA LEU A 98 -25.29 2.99 1.53
C LEU A 98 -25.81 1.85 0.65
N GLU A 99 -26.20 0.72 1.24
CA GLU A 99 -26.62 -0.48 0.49
C GLU A 99 -25.55 -0.98 -0.49
N ALA A 100 -24.28 -0.91 -0.06
CA ALA A 100 -23.18 -1.39 -0.87
C ALA A 100 -23.27 -2.91 -1.09
N GLU A 101 -22.95 -3.35 -2.30
CA GLU A 101 -22.87 -4.77 -2.69
C GLU A 101 -21.48 -5.34 -2.45
N ALA A 102 -20.47 -4.47 -2.47
CA ALA A 102 -19.08 -4.82 -2.24
C ALA A 102 -18.40 -3.85 -1.27
N LEU A 103 -17.56 -4.40 -0.38
CA LEU A 103 -16.66 -3.64 0.49
C LEU A 103 -15.24 -4.18 0.35
N VAL A 104 -14.34 -3.37 -0.18
CA VAL A 104 -12.91 -3.66 -0.28
C VAL A 104 -12.20 -2.91 0.83
N CYS A 105 -11.64 -3.61 1.79
CA CYS A 105 -11.13 -3.00 3.00
C CYS A 105 -9.68 -3.39 3.26
N GLU A 106 -8.80 -2.41 3.30
CA GLU A 106 -7.41 -2.60 3.68
C GLU A 106 -7.30 -2.87 5.18
N CYS A 107 -6.59 -3.94 5.55
CA CYS A 107 -6.30 -4.27 6.94
C CYS A 107 -5.32 -3.24 7.53
N MET A 108 -5.76 -2.54 8.56
CA MET A 108 -4.93 -1.56 9.25
C MET A 108 -4.16 -2.16 10.44
N ALA A 109 -4.50 -3.38 10.84
CA ALA A 109 -3.93 -3.98 12.02
C ALA A 109 -2.54 -4.53 11.74
N VAL A 110 -1.55 -4.13 12.52
CA VAL A 110 -0.21 -4.72 12.53
C VAL A 110 -0.20 -5.94 13.45
N ASN A 111 -0.79 -5.84 14.63
CA ASN A 111 -0.85 -6.94 15.61
C ASN A 111 -1.63 -8.14 15.05
N PRO A 112 -1.07 -9.38 15.07
CA PRO A 112 -1.70 -10.58 14.52
C PRO A 112 -3.08 -10.92 15.11
N ASP A 113 -3.31 -10.65 16.39
CA ASP A 113 -4.61 -10.90 17.02
C ASP A 113 -5.66 -9.90 16.52
N TYR A 114 -5.27 -8.65 16.31
CA TYR A 114 -6.17 -7.66 15.72
C TYR A 114 -6.47 -7.94 14.25
N GLN A 115 -5.53 -8.51 13.50
CA GLN A 115 -5.80 -8.97 12.14
C GLN A 115 -6.86 -10.07 12.12
N LYS A 116 -6.78 -11.04 13.05
CA LYS A 116 -7.80 -12.09 13.22
C LYS A 116 -9.16 -11.52 13.64
N VAL A 117 -9.16 -10.58 14.58
CA VAL A 117 -10.39 -9.88 15.00
C VAL A 117 -11.02 -9.12 13.84
N PHE A 118 -10.22 -8.39 13.06
CA PHE A 118 -10.68 -7.71 11.86
C PHE A 118 -11.31 -8.69 10.88
N GLN A 119 -10.61 -9.79 10.56
CA GLN A 119 -11.10 -10.78 9.61
C GLN A 119 -12.37 -11.49 10.09
N PHE A 120 -12.41 -12.01 11.32
CA PHE A 120 -13.45 -12.95 11.76
C PHE A 120 -14.52 -12.36 12.66
N ARG A 121 -14.36 -11.12 13.11
CA ARG A 121 -15.32 -10.46 14.01
C ARG A 121 -15.86 -9.14 13.47
N MET A 122 -15.11 -8.48 12.57
CA MET A 122 -15.50 -7.18 12.03
C MET A 122 -15.98 -7.28 10.59
N LEU A 123 -15.10 -7.69 9.66
CA LEU A 123 -15.40 -7.72 8.23
C LEU A 123 -16.03 -9.04 7.79
N GLU A 124 -15.63 -10.15 8.38
CA GLU A 124 -16.02 -11.52 7.96
C GLU A 124 -15.85 -11.67 6.44
N ALA A 125 -14.66 -11.25 5.94
CA ALA A 125 -14.40 -11.24 4.52
C ALA A 125 -14.47 -12.65 3.92
N ASN A 126 -15.09 -12.76 2.76
CA ASN A 126 -15.13 -13.99 1.97
C ASN A 126 -14.02 -14.06 0.92
N ILE A 127 -13.31 -12.96 0.68
CA ILE A 127 -12.11 -12.90 -0.14
C ILE A 127 -11.00 -12.26 0.69
N VAL A 128 -9.84 -12.93 0.77
CA VAL A 128 -8.64 -12.36 1.40
C VAL A 128 -7.55 -12.28 0.34
N VAL A 129 -6.93 -11.13 0.22
CA VAL A 129 -5.75 -10.90 -0.62
C VAL A 129 -4.55 -10.74 0.29
N ILE A 130 -3.53 -11.58 0.13
CA ILE A 130 -2.21 -11.41 0.76
C ILE A 130 -1.28 -10.85 -0.32
N VAL A 131 -1.00 -9.55 -0.23
CA VAL A 131 -0.24 -8.84 -1.27
C VAL A 131 1.20 -9.35 -1.32
N ASN A 132 1.85 -9.46 -0.18
CA ASN A 132 3.20 -9.99 -0.05
C ASN A 132 3.53 -10.34 1.41
N VAL A 133 4.65 -11.05 1.60
CA VAL A 133 5.25 -11.34 2.90
C VAL A 133 6.66 -10.78 2.87
N LEU A 134 6.87 -9.65 3.52
CA LEU A 134 8.13 -8.91 3.59
C LEU A 134 8.45 -8.58 5.06
N GLU A 135 9.68 -8.20 5.32
CA GLU A 135 10.09 -7.73 6.64
C GLU A 135 9.56 -6.32 6.89
N ASP A 136 8.70 -6.18 7.88
CA ASP A 136 8.24 -4.92 8.44
C ASP A 136 7.59 -5.19 9.80
N HIS A 137 7.58 -4.20 10.68
CA HIS A 137 6.96 -4.31 12.02
C HIS A 137 7.39 -5.56 12.79
N LEU A 138 8.68 -5.91 12.73
CA LEU A 138 9.23 -7.12 13.35
C LEU A 138 9.05 -7.16 14.87
N ASP A 139 8.95 -5.99 15.49
CA ASP A 139 8.65 -5.79 16.91
C ASP A 139 7.23 -6.23 17.31
N VAL A 140 6.28 -6.21 16.37
CA VAL A 140 4.86 -6.51 16.63
C VAL A 140 4.41 -7.81 15.97
N MET A 141 4.79 -8.05 14.71
CA MET A 141 4.39 -9.25 13.96
C MET A 141 5.22 -10.48 14.30
N GLY A 142 6.41 -10.27 14.84
CA GLY A 142 7.39 -11.29 15.15
C GLY A 142 8.68 -11.12 14.35
N PRO A 143 9.84 -11.54 14.91
CA PRO A 143 11.17 -11.23 14.38
C PRO A 143 11.54 -11.99 13.10
N THR A 144 10.65 -12.80 12.54
CA THR A 144 10.93 -13.61 11.36
C THR A 144 9.83 -13.54 10.31
N LEU A 145 10.19 -13.71 9.05
CA LEU A 145 9.23 -13.84 7.94
C LEU A 145 8.21 -14.97 8.16
N ASP A 146 8.61 -16.06 8.82
CA ASP A 146 7.69 -17.17 9.14
C ASP A 146 6.55 -16.72 10.06
N GLN A 147 6.84 -15.89 11.04
CA GLN A 147 5.82 -15.34 11.96
C GLN A 147 4.91 -14.35 11.26
N ILE A 148 5.45 -13.54 10.37
CA ILE A 148 4.65 -12.64 9.50
C ILE A 148 3.72 -13.47 8.60
N ALA A 149 4.23 -14.53 7.97
CA ALA A 149 3.42 -15.44 7.17
C ALA A 149 2.33 -16.13 8.00
N GLN A 150 2.64 -16.51 9.24
CA GLN A 150 1.67 -17.10 10.18
C GLN A 150 0.55 -16.10 10.52
N ALA A 151 0.90 -14.82 10.75
CA ALA A 151 -0.07 -13.77 11.02
C ALA A 151 -1.04 -13.59 9.85
N PHE A 152 -0.53 -13.54 8.62
CA PHE A 152 -1.36 -13.44 7.42
C PHE A 152 -2.15 -14.72 7.14
N GLY A 153 -1.54 -15.87 7.25
CA GLY A 153 -2.20 -17.18 7.11
C GLY A 153 -3.37 -17.36 8.06
N ALA A 154 -3.25 -16.80 9.28
CA ALA A 154 -4.33 -16.80 10.24
C ALA A 154 -5.60 -16.06 9.78
N THR A 155 -5.49 -15.14 8.80
CA THR A 155 -6.64 -14.36 8.27
C THR A 155 -7.33 -15.02 7.07
N ILE A 156 -6.82 -16.13 6.51
CA ILE A 156 -7.46 -16.84 5.39
C ILE A 156 -8.91 -17.19 5.77
N PRO A 157 -9.90 -16.92 4.93
CA PRO A 157 -11.32 -17.11 5.27
C PRO A 157 -11.70 -18.60 5.32
N TYR A 158 -12.91 -18.89 5.77
CA TYR A 158 -13.55 -20.19 5.58
C TYR A 158 -14.53 -20.13 4.39
N ASN A 159 -14.53 -21.17 3.54
CA ASN A 159 -15.43 -21.28 2.39
C ASN A 159 -15.41 -20.07 1.45
N GLY A 160 -14.23 -19.51 1.21
CA GLY A 160 -14.03 -18.30 0.41
C GLY A 160 -12.89 -18.41 -0.58
N PHE A 161 -12.22 -17.29 -0.82
CA PHE A 161 -11.07 -17.21 -1.71
C PHE A 161 -9.85 -16.63 -0.96
N LEU A 162 -8.70 -17.22 -1.22
CA LEU A 162 -7.40 -16.63 -0.95
C LEU A 162 -6.74 -16.27 -2.27
N ILE A 163 -6.31 -15.03 -2.41
CA ILE A 163 -5.58 -14.54 -3.58
C ILE A 163 -4.23 -14.04 -3.11
N THR A 164 -3.16 -14.49 -3.76
CA THR A 164 -1.79 -14.09 -3.42
C THR A 164 -0.88 -14.25 -4.64
N ILE A 165 0.31 -13.64 -4.59
CA ILE A 165 1.39 -13.93 -5.53
C ILE A 165 2.10 -15.23 -5.14
N ASP A 166 2.82 -15.83 -6.07
CA ASP A 166 3.68 -16.98 -5.74
C ASP A 166 4.89 -16.53 -4.91
N CYS A 167 5.11 -17.18 -3.79
CA CYS A 167 6.17 -16.85 -2.85
C CYS A 167 6.60 -18.09 -2.02
N ALA A 168 7.63 -17.95 -1.21
CA ALA A 168 8.13 -19.02 -0.35
C ALA A 168 7.05 -19.62 0.57
N TYR A 169 5.99 -18.88 0.87
CA TYR A 169 4.91 -19.30 1.77
C TYR A 169 3.66 -19.82 1.06
N THR A 170 3.66 -19.90 -0.26
CA THR A 170 2.49 -20.36 -1.05
C THR A 170 1.98 -21.71 -0.59
N ASN A 171 2.87 -22.69 -0.33
CA ASN A 171 2.46 -24.03 0.11
C ASN A 171 1.86 -24.01 1.51
N TYR A 172 2.38 -23.19 2.41
CA TYR A 172 1.83 -23.00 3.75
C TYR A 172 0.41 -22.41 3.68
N PHE A 173 0.20 -21.39 2.86
CA PHE A 173 -1.13 -20.80 2.66
C PHE A 173 -2.12 -21.78 2.00
N LYS A 174 -1.67 -22.58 1.03
CA LYS A 174 -2.49 -23.63 0.40
C LYS A 174 -2.94 -24.69 1.42
N GLN A 175 -2.09 -25.05 2.37
CA GLN A 175 -2.45 -26.00 3.43
C GLN A 175 -3.56 -25.43 4.32
N ILE A 176 -3.43 -24.20 4.82
CA ILE A 176 -4.47 -23.55 5.64
C ILE A 176 -5.77 -23.40 4.85
N ALA A 177 -5.69 -22.97 3.61
CA ALA A 177 -6.85 -22.80 2.74
C ALA A 177 -7.61 -24.12 2.53
N LYS A 178 -6.88 -25.23 2.36
CA LYS A 178 -7.47 -26.57 2.24
C LYS A 178 -8.25 -26.94 3.51
N GLU A 179 -7.67 -26.72 4.69
CA GLU A 179 -8.31 -26.98 5.99
C GLU A 179 -9.58 -26.14 6.19
N ARG A 180 -9.64 -24.95 5.58
CA ARG A 180 -10.74 -23.99 5.65
C ARG A 180 -11.73 -24.08 4.48
N ASN A 181 -11.59 -25.05 3.60
CA ASN A 181 -12.38 -25.19 2.38
C ASN A 181 -12.38 -23.90 1.53
N THR A 182 -11.21 -23.27 1.40
CA THR A 182 -11.00 -22.00 0.69
C THR A 182 -10.26 -22.26 -0.61
N LYS A 183 -10.73 -21.64 -1.70
CA LYS A 183 -10.06 -21.72 -2.99
C LYS A 183 -8.86 -20.75 -3.01
N VAL A 184 -7.73 -21.24 -3.53
CA VAL A 184 -6.51 -20.43 -3.69
C VAL A 184 -6.33 -20.07 -5.15
N ILE A 185 -6.14 -18.79 -5.42
CA ILE A 185 -5.78 -18.27 -6.73
C ILE A 185 -4.41 -17.60 -6.59
N ILE A 186 -3.45 -18.07 -7.38
CA ILE A 186 -2.14 -17.43 -7.49
C ILE A 186 -2.23 -16.44 -8.65
N ALA A 187 -1.98 -15.18 -8.35
CA ALA A 187 -1.99 -14.13 -9.36
C ALA A 187 -0.89 -14.35 -10.41
N ASP A 188 -1.23 -14.13 -11.66
CA ASP A 188 -0.34 -14.38 -12.80
C ASP A 188 0.12 -13.06 -13.41
N ASN A 189 1.38 -12.70 -13.15
CA ASN A 189 1.98 -11.47 -13.68
C ASN A 189 2.14 -11.48 -15.20
N SER A 190 2.17 -12.66 -15.84
CA SER A 190 2.33 -12.75 -17.30
C SER A 190 1.17 -12.12 -18.07
N LYS A 191 0.01 -11.94 -17.43
CA LYS A 191 -1.15 -11.25 -17.98
C LYS A 191 -1.02 -9.73 -17.97
N ILE A 192 -0.08 -9.19 -17.20
CA ILE A 192 0.12 -7.75 -17.00
C ILE A 192 1.35 -7.32 -17.81
N THR A 193 1.12 -6.73 -18.96
CA THR A 193 2.21 -6.29 -19.84
C THR A 193 2.71 -4.91 -19.48
N ASP A 194 3.98 -4.61 -19.77
CA ASP A 194 4.53 -3.26 -19.59
C ASP A 194 3.80 -2.21 -20.43
N GLU A 195 3.34 -2.59 -21.62
CA GLU A 195 2.50 -1.73 -22.48
C GLU A 195 1.18 -1.35 -21.77
N TYR A 196 0.57 -2.29 -21.05
CA TYR A 196 -0.62 -2.00 -20.27
C TYR A 196 -0.31 -1.10 -19.08
N LEU A 197 0.76 -1.37 -18.34
CA LEU A 197 1.18 -0.57 -17.18
C LEU A 197 1.57 0.87 -17.58
N ALA A 198 2.09 1.06 -18.78
CA ALA A 198 2.42 2.39 -19.31
C ALA A 198 1.19 3.31 -19.56
N LYS A 199 -0.04 2.75 -19.54
CA LYS A 199 -1.28 3.54 -19.67
C LYS A 199 -1.69 4.25 -18.38
N PHE A 200 -1.10 3.88 -17.25
CA PHE A 200 -1.33 4.59 -15.98
C PHE A 200 -0.51 5.87 -15.92
N ASP A 201 -1.06 6.91 -15.32
CA ASP A 201 -0.37 8.18 -15.07
C ASP A 201 0.48 8.17 -13.78
N TYR A 202 0.56 6.99 -13.13
CA TYR A 202 1.37 6.73 -11.95
C TYR A 202 1.93 5.31 -11.99
N MET A 203 2.99 5.05 -11.24
CA MET A 203 3.64 3.74 -11.27
C MET A 203 2.82 2.69 -10.53
N ILE A 204 2.54 1.59 -11.24
CA ILE A 204 1.95 0.36 -10.70
C ILE A 204 2.92 -0.80 -10.92
N PHE A 205 3.11 -1.61 -9.90
CA PHE A 205 3.86 -2.87 -10.02
C PHE A 205 2.97 -3.97 -10.58
N PRO A 206 3.52 -4.85 -11.45
CA PRO A 206 2.77 -5.97 -12.03
C PRO A 206 2.04 -6.82 -10.99
N ASP A 207 2.68 -7.10 -9.86
CA ASP A 207 2.10 -7.87 -8.75
C ASP A 207 0.79 -7.26 -8.24
N ASN A 208 0.71 -5.94 -8.11
CA ASN A 208 -0.50 -5.27 -7.61
C ASN A 208 -1.65 -5.38 -8.61
N ALA A 209 -1.35 -5.23 -9.91
CA ALA A 209 -2.34 -5.34 -10.97
C ALA A 209 -2.82 -6.79 -11.15
N SER A 210 -1.92 -7.76 -11.11
CA SER A 210 -2.27 -9.19 -11.24
C SER A 210 -3.11 -9.68 -10.05
N LEU A 211 -2.83 -9.23 -8.83
CA LEU A 211 -3.66 -9.52 -7.66
C LEU A 211 -5.08 -8.96 -7.83
N ALA A 212 -5.21 -7.74 -8.32
CA ALA A 212 -6.52 -7.14 -8.56
C ALA A 212 -7.28 -7.88 -9.68
N LEU A 213 -6.61 -8.24 -10.77
CA LEU A 213 -7.17 -9.05 -11.85
C LEU A 213 -7.68 -10.40 -11.32
N ALA A 214 -6.88 -11.08 -10.49
CA ALA A 214 -7.25 -12.37 -9.90
C ALA A 214 -8.49 -12.29 -8.98
N VAL A 215 -8.74 -11.15 -8.33
CA VAL A 215 -10.01 -10.90 -7.60
C VAL A 215 -11.18 -10.81 -8.58
N GLY A 216 -11.02 -10.09 -9.70
CA GLY A 216 -12.03 -10.04 -10.76
C GLY A 216 -12.38 -11.42 -11.31
N GLU A 217 -11.36 -12.23 -11.63
CA GLU A 217 -11.51 -13.61 -12.08
C GLU A 217 -12.25 -14.49 -11.04
N ALA A 218 -11.91 -14.35 -9.75
CA ALA A 218 -12.59 -15.08 -8.67
C ALA A 218 -14.09 -14.79 -8.60
N LEU A 219 -14.49 -13.60 -9.02
CA LEU A 219 -15.87 -13.13 -9.05
C LEU A 219 -16.55 -13.34 -10.41
N GLY A 220 -15.83 -13.86 -11.41
CA GLY A 220 -16.36 -14.12 -12.75
C GLY A 220 -16.51 -12.85 -13.60
N ILE A 221 -15.77 -11.79 -13.28
CA ILE A 221 -15.70 -10.56 -14.08
C ILE A 221 -14.74 -10.82 -15.25
N ASP A 222 -15.11 -10.42 -16.45
CA ASP A 222 -14.27 -10.58 -17.64
C ASP A 222 -13.01 -9.71 -17.58
N GLU A 223 -11.96 -10.14 -18.26
CA GLU A 223 -10.67 -9.46 -18.25
C GLU A 223 -10.74 -8.03 -18.80
N GLU A 224 -11.54 -7.77 -19.82
CA GLU A 224 -11.67 -6.44 -20.43
C GLU A 224 -12.23 -5.45 -19.41
N THR A 225 -13.29 -5.82 -18.69
CA THR A 225 -13.86 -5.04 -17.59
C THR A 225 -12.83 -4.85 -16.48
N CYS A 226 -12.07 -5.88 -16.11
CA CYS A 226 -11.02 -5.76 -15.11
C CYS A 226 -9.94 -4.75 -15.52
N PHE A 227 -9.40 -4.87 -16.74
CA PHE A 227 -8.37 -3.95 -17.24
C PHE A 227 -8.88 -2.51 -17.33
N LYS A 228 -10.11 -2.30 -17.83
CA LYS A 228 -10.72 -0.98 -17.87
C LYS A 228 -10.92 -0.40 -16.48
N GLY A 229 -11.44 -1.20 -15.55
CA GLY A 229 -11.64 -0.79 -14.17
C GLY A 229 -10.34 -0.38 -13.48
N MET A 230 -9.26 -1.11 -13.68
CA MET A 230 -7.96 -0.74 -13.10
C MET A 230 -7.44 0.60 -13.61
N LEU A 231 -7.61 0.90 -14.90
CA LEU A 231 -7.19 2.20 -15.48
C LEU A 231 -8.01 3.38 -14.93
N ASN A 232 -9.24 3.14 -14.50
CA ASN A 232 -10.10 4.16 -13.88
C ASN A 232 -9.82 4.34 -12.37
N ALA A 233 -8.89 3.56 -11.80
CA ALA A 233 -8.57 3.67 -10.38
C ALA A 233 -7.80 4.96 -10.07
N HIS A 234 -8.28 5.75 -9.13
CA HIS A 234 -7.56 6.91 -8.64
C HIS A 234 -6.30 6.49 -7.87
N PRO A 235 -5.15 7.12 -8.12
CA PRO A 235 -3.92 6.81 -7.40
C PRO A 235 -4.03 7.14 -5.91
N ASP A 236 -3.26 6.43 -5.09
CA ASP A 236 -3.06 6.84 -3.69
C ASP A 236 -2.42 8.24 -3.66
N PRO A 237 -2.76 9.12 -2.68
CA PRO A 237 -2.17 10.47 -2.60
C PRO A 237 -0.64 10.52 -2.58
N GLY A 238 0.02 9.41 -2.24
CA GLY A 238 1.47 9.28 -2.29
C GLY A 238 1.99 8.40 -3.43
N ALA A 239 1.14 8.04 -4.40
CA ALA A 239 1.55 7.19 -5.52
C ALA A 239 2.72 7.82 -6.29
N MET A 240 3.68 6.99 -6.63
CA MET A 240 4.84 7.45 -7.37
C MET A 240 4.44 7.87 -8.79
N ARG A 241 4.83 9.09 -9.16
CA ARG A 241 4.63 9.63 -10.51
C ARG A 241 5.98 9.92 -11.13
N ILE A 242 6.07 9.67 -12.43
CA ILE A 242 7.20 10.07 -13.25
C ILE A 242 6.73 11.22 -14.11
N THR A 243 7.34 12.39 -13.92
CA THR A 243 6.95 13.62 -14.61
C THR A 243 8.17 14.20 -15.31
N ARG A 244 8.00 14.66 -16.55
CA ARG A 244 9.02 15.48 -17.19
C ARG A 244 8.91 16.91 -16.69
N ILE A 245 10.03 17.43 -16.22
CA ILE A 245 10.16 18.83 -15.77
C ILE A 245 11.09 19.55 -16.73
N GLY A 246 10.72 20.74 -17.14
CA GLY A 246 11.54 21.61 -17.95
C GLY A 246 10.85 22.15 -19.18
N ASP A 247 11.61 22.89 -19.97
CA ASP A 247 11.21 23.45 -21.27
C ASP A 247 11.99 22.77 -22.42
N GLU A 248 11.98 23.37 -23.61
CA GLU A 248 12.70 22.84 -24.79
C GLU A 248 14.21 22.67 -24.56
N ASN A 249 14.80 23.34 -23.57
CA ASN A 249 16.24 23.33 -23.26
C ASN A 249 16.58 22.49 -22.01
N LEU A 250 15.60 22.19 -21.18
CA LEU A 250 15.77 21.44 -19.91
C LEU A 250 14.92 20.17 -19.98
N ASN A 251 15.56 19.00 -20.08
CA ASN A 251 14.85 17.74 -20.15
C ASN A 251 15.20 16.88 -18.93
N CYS A 252 14.53 17.15 -17.81
CA CYS A 252 14.69 16.39 -16.58
C CYS A 252 13.49 15.48 -16.35
N THR A 253 13.74 14.23 -15.96
CA THR A 253 12.72 13.30 -15.51
C THR A 253 12.69 13.29 -13.98
N PHE A 254 11.58 13.74 -13.40
CA PHE A 254 11.35 13.71 -11.96
C PHE A 254 10.55 12.48 -11.55
N VAL A 255 11.17 11.65 -10.70
CA VAL A 255 10.54 10.46 -10.10
C VAL A 255 10.14 10.81 -8.67
N ASN A 256 8.86 11.03 -8.44
CA ASN A 256 8.34 11.35 -7.10
C ASN A 256 8.20 10.05 -6.28
N GLY A 257 9.24 9.70 -5.55
CA GLY A 257 9.30 8.52 -4.67
C GLY A 257 9.10 8.84 -3.18
N PHE A 258 8.65 10.02 -2.79
CA PHE A 258 8.58 10.45 -1.37
C PHE A 258 7.66 9.60 -0.49
N ALA A 259 6.75 8.84 -1.05
CA ALA A 259 5.95 7.88 -0.29
C ALA A 259 6.69 6.58 0.06
N ALA A 260 7.79 6.28 -0.63
CA ALA A 260 8.65 5.15 -0.29
C ALA A 260 9.39 5.46 1.01
N ASN A 261 9.03 4.76 2.05
CA ASN A 261 9.54 5.03 3.40
C ASN A 261 10.33 3.85 3.99
N ASP A 262 10.72 2.92 3.16
CA ASP A 262 11.55 1.77 3.49
C ASP A 262 12.58 1.45 2.38
N PRO A 263 13.69 0.80 2.73
CA PRO A 263 14.78 0.52 1.80
C PRO A 263 14.36 -0.31 0.60
N GLN A 264 13.61 -1.39 0.82
CA GLN A 264 13.25 -2.31 -0.25
C GLN A 264 12.34 -1.65 -1.29
N SER A 265 11.34 -0.89 -0.85
CA SER A 265 10.46 -0.14 -1.76
C SER A 265 11.26 0.87 -2.59
N THR A 266 12.22 1.57 -1.98
CA THR A 266 13.05 2.55 -2.69
C THR A 266 13.95 1.89 -3.72
N VAL A 267 14.59 0.78 -3.36
CA VAL A 267 15.43 0.00 -4.30
C VAL A 267 14.57 -0.55 -5.45
N ASN A 268 13.37 -1.08 -5.16
CA ASN A 268 12.46 -1.58 -6.19
C ASN A 268 12.02 -0.46 -7.16
N ILE A 269 11.79 0.76 -6.66
CA ILE A 269 11.51 1.92 -7.50
C ILE A 269 12.70 2.21 -8.42
N TRP A 270 13.90 2.21 -7.88
CA TRP A 270 15.13 2.45 -8.66
C TRP A 270 15.30 1.40 -9.76
N GLU A 271 15.14 0.11 -9.45
CA GLU A 271 15.22 -0.97 -10.43
C GLU A 271 14.13 -0.81 -11.52
N ARG A 272 12.90 -0.45 -11.12
CA ARG A 272 11.81 -0.23 -12.08
C ARG A 272 12.07 0.96 -13.01
N VAL A 273 12.67 2.03 -12.52
CA VAL A 273 13.09 3.19 -13.35
C VAL A 273 14.09 2.75 -14.40
N LYS A 274 15.05 1.87 -14.06
CA LYS A 274 16.02 1.29 -15.02
C LYS A 274 15.35 0.37 -16.03
N GLU A 275 14.45 -0.51 -15.59
CA GLU A 275 13.68 -1.41 -16.48
C GLU A 275 12.85 -0.63 -17.51
N LEU A 276 12.34 0.54 -17.13
CA LEU A 276 11.60 1.45 -18.02
C LEU A 276 12.53 2.31 -18.90
N GLU A 277 13.84 2.03 -18.89
CA GLU A 277 14.86 2.68 -19.73
C GLU A 277 14.95 4.21 -19.57
N TYR A 278 14.60 4.74 -18.38
CA TYR A 278 14.88 6.15 -18.07
C TYR A 278 16.37 6.38 -17.90
N ASN A 279 16.83 7.59 -18.30
CA ASN A 279 18.24 7.95 -18.14
C ASN A 279 18.63 8.00 -16.66
N THR A 280 19.62 7.18 -16.28
CA THR A 280 20.16 7.05 -14.93
C THR A 280 21.67 7.29 -14.87
N GLU A 281 22.25 8.04 -15.84
CA GLU A 281 23.70 8.24 -15.87
C GLU A 281 24.21 9.14 -14.74
N ASP A 282 23.54 10.27 -14.50
CA ASP A 282 23.91 11.24 -13.46
C ASP A 282 22.72 11.61 -12.56
N PRO A 283 22.16 10.65 -11.81
CA PRO A 283 20.95 10.89 -11.06
C PRO A 283 21.19 11.80 -9.85
N ILE A 284 20.21 12.70 -9.63
CA ILE A 284 20.12 13.51 -8.43
C ILE A 284 19.10 12.81 -7.51
N VAL A 285 19.55 12.37 -6.35
CA VAL A 285 18.70 11.77 -5.34
C VAL A 285 18.43 12.78 -4.24
N ILE A 286 17.12 13.04 -3.98
CA ILE A 286 16.69 13.96 -2.94
C ILE A 286 16.08 13.16 -1.82
N MET A 287 16.64 13.25 -0.61
CA MET A 287 16.11 12.64 0.58
C MET A 287 15.49 13.70 1.49
N ASN A 288 14.23 13.51 1.83
CA ASN A 288 13.54 14.32 2.86
C ASN A 288 13.69 13.64 4.23
N CYS A 289 14.54 14.22 5.06
CA CYS A 289 14.81 13.78 6.42
C CYS A 289 13.78 14.35 7.40
N ARG A 290 13.49 13.62 8.48
CA ARG A 290 12.50 14.01 9.47
C ARG A 290 13.05 13.78 10.89
N GLU A 291 12.82 14.74 11.78
CA GLU A 291 13.24 14.65 13.18
C GLU A 291 12.61 13.45 13.92
N ASP A 292 11.33 13.15 13.64
CA ASP A 292 10.62 12.04 14.27
C ASP A 292 10.93 10.66 13.68
N ARG A 293 11.86 10.58 12.70
CA ARG A 293 12.23 9.37 11.93
C ARG A 293 13.72 9.31 11.58
N VAL A 294 14.58 9.66 12.50
CA VAL A 294 16.03 9.60 12.30
C VAL A 294 16.51 8.17 12.02
N ASP A 295 15.91 7.18 12.71
CA ASP A 295 16.13 5.76 12.47
C ASP A 295 15.96 5.37 10.99
N ARG A 296 14.98 5.95 10.31
CA ARG A 296 14.77 5.73 8.88
C ARG A 296 15.92 6.32 8.06
N THR A 297 16.39 7.52 8.39
CA THR A 297 17.53 8.14 7.71
C THR A 297 18.77 7.25 7.83
N GLU A 298 19.04 6.69 9.02
CA GLU A 298 20.15 5.76 9.26
C GLU A 298 20.04 4.48 8.41
N ILE A 299 18.84 3.90 8.33
CA ILE A 299 18.59 2.71 7.49
C ILE A 299 18.77 3.03 6.00
N PHE A 300 18.38 4.20 5.53
CA PHE A 300 18.63 4.62 4.14
C PHE A 300 20.11 4.79 3.85
N VAL A 301 20.88 5.30 4.80
CA VAL A 301 22.35 5.40 4.72
C VAL A 301 22.99 4.03 4.53
N SER A 302 22.55 3.02 5.27
CA SER A 302 23.12 1.66 5.22
C SER A 302 22.61 0.82 4.06
N ASP A 303 21.31 0.91 3.73
CA ASP A 303 20.65 -0.09 2.90
C ASP A 303 20.16 0.42 1.54
N VAL A 304 20.12 1.73 1.32
CA VAL A 304 19.64 2.33 0.06
C VAL A 304 20.79 2.93 -0.74
N PHE A 305 21.47 3.93 -0.19
CA PHE A 305 22.48 4.67 -0.95
C PHE A 305 23.65 3.83 -1.45
N PRO A 306 24.08 2.74 -0.81
CA PRO A 306 25.07 1.83 -1.40
C PRO A 306 24.54 1.00 -2.57
N LYS A 307 23.23 0.83 -2.69
CA LYS A 307 22.58 -0.04 -3.71
C LYS A 307 22.10 0.72 -4.94
N ILE A 308 21.79 2.01 -4.80
CA ILE A 308 21.33 2.85 -5.91
C ILE A 308 22.48 3.69 -6.45
N GLN A 309 22.51 3.87 -7.77
CA GLN A 309 23.46 4.80 -8.38
C GLN A 309 23.04 6.23 -8.02
N THR A 310 23.95 7.02 -7.45
CA THR A 310 23.68 8.38 -7.04
C THR A 310 24.87 9.25 -7.42
N HIS A 311 24.66 10.20 -8.32
CA HIS A 311 25.71 11.17 -8.67
C HIS A 311 25.73 12.33 -7.68
N THR A 312 24.57 12.93 -7.45
CA THR A 312 24.39 14.01 -6.48
C THR A 312 23.33 13.63 -5.45
N LEU A 313 23.70 13.64 -4.18
CA LEU A 313 22.78 13.41 -3.06
C LEU A 313 22.42 14.75 -2.42
N VAL A 314 21.14 15.02 -2.29
CA VAL A 314 20.62 16.25 -1.68
C VAL A 314 19.79 15.86 -0.45
N ALA A 315 20.18 16.32 0.72
CA ALA A 315 19.40 16.16 1.95
C ALA A 315 18.59 17.43 2.21
N ILE A 316 17.28 17.27 2.39
CA ILE A 316 16.33 18.33 2.75
C ILE A 316 15.58 17.93 4.02
N GLY A 317 14.81 18.87 4.59
CA GLY A 317 13.98 18.61 5.77
C GLY A 317 14.76 18.83 7.06
N GLU A 318 14.64 17.88 8.00
CA GLU A 318 15.15 18.02 9.37
C GLU A 318 16.10 16.86 9.71
N VAL A 319 17.17 17.14 10.47
CA VAL A 319 18.13 16.15 10.98
C VAL A 319 18.73 15.27 9.87
N SER A 320 19.55 15.90 9.02
CA SER A 320 20.31 15.22 7.95
C SER A 320 21.69 14.72 8.40
N GLU A 321 22.04 14.89 9.66
CA GLU A 321 23.35 14.55 10.24
C GLU A 321 23.84 13.13 9.92
N PRO A 322 23.00 12.05 9.96
CA PRO A 322 23.45 10.71 9.59
C PRO A 322 24.00 10.62 8.16
N ILE A 323 23.38 11.32 7.20
CA ILE A 323 23.83 11.37 5.80
C ILE A 323 25.16 12.15 5.71
N THR A 324 25.22 13.30 6.37
CA THR A 324 26.40 14.18 6.39
C THR A 324 27.62 13.44 6.94
N THR A 325 27.45 12.75 8.05
CA THR A 325 28.50 11.94 8.69
C THR A 325 28.93 10.79 7.79
N ALA A 326 28.00 10.05 7.20
CA ALA A 326 28.32 8.95 6.29
C ALA A 326 29.08 9.41 5.03
N PHE A 327 28.66 10.52 4.43
CA PHE A 327 29.35 11.11 3.28
C PHE A 327 30.79 11.54 3.63
N ASN A 328 30.97 12.25 4.72
CA ASN A 328 32.31 12.70 5.18
C ASN A 328 33.21 11.52 5.52
N ASN A 329 32.68 10.40 5.95
CA ASN A 329 33.43 9.16 6.21
C ASN A 329 33.65 8.30 4.96
N GLY A 330 33.24 8.77 3.77
CA GLY A 330 33.48 8.07 2.51
C GLY A 330 32.62 6.80 2.34
N GLN A 331 31.48 6.69 3.03
CA GLN A 331 30.60 5.50 2.95
C GLN A 331 29.81 5.41 1.64
N PHE A 332 29.80 6.49 0.84
CA PHE A 332 29.09 6.57 -0.43
C PHE A 332 30.06 6.73 -1.61
N PRO A 333 30.75 5.67 -2.05
CA PRO A 333 31.76 5.76 -3.08
C PRO A 333 31.23 6.25 -4.43
N ASN A 334 29.93 6.08 -4.69
CA ASN A 334 29.26 6.47 -5.94
C ASN A 334 28.73 7.90 -5.91
N VAL A 335 28.65 8.55 -4.74
CA VAL A 335 28.17 9.93 -4.60
C VAL A 335 29.32 10.88 -4.82
N LYS A 336 29.27 11.64 -5.92
CA LYS A 336 30.29 12.65 -6.22
C LYS A 336 30.03 13.97 -5.50
N ASN A 337 28.78 14.36 -5.39
CA ASN A 337 28.38 15.61 -4.77
C ASN A 337 27.36 15.37 -3.66
N TYR A 338 27.54 16.07 -2.54
CA TYR A 338 26.58 16.11 -1.46
C TYR A 338 26.18 17.56 -1.17
N ILE A 339 24.87 17.80 -1.11
CA ILE A 339 24.31 19.13 -0.83
C ILE A 339 23.39 19.00 0.38
N ASN A 340 23.75 19.67 1.46
CA ASN A 340 22.93 19.74 2.66
C ASN A 340 22.06 21.01 2.64
N LEU A 341 20.74 20.80 2.57
CA LEU A 341 19.71 21.84 2.61
C LEU A 341 18.77 21.60 3.80
N GLU A 342 19.32 21.13 4.92
CA GLU A 342 18.60 20.96 6.17
C GLU A 342 17.96 22.28 6.60
N TYR A 343 16.68 22.24 6.99
CA TYR A 343 15.84 23.41 7.34
C TYR A 343 15.73 24.50 6.26
N ALA A 344 16.12 24.23 5.01
CA ALA A 344 15.99 25.20 3.95
C ALA A 344 14.53 25.35 3.52
N GLU A 345 14.12 26.58 3.26
CA GLU A 345 12.80 26.91 2.69
C GLU A 345 12.69 26.39 1.23
N PRO A 346 11.47 26.07 0.77
CA PRO A 346 11.25 25.53 -0.58
C PRO A 346 11.86 26.35 -1.71
N ASP A 347 11.80 27.67 -1.63
CA ASP A 347 12.38 28.59 -2.64
C ASP A 347 13.91 28.38 -2.72
N LYS A 348 14.56 28.27 -1.58
CA LYS A 348 16.01 28.04 -1.53
C LYS A 348 16.40 26.66 -2.08
N ILE A 349 15.57 25.65 -1.81
CA ILE A 349 15.76 24.30 -2.38
C ILE A 349 15.70 24.38 -3.90
N MET A 350 14.67 25.03 -4.45
CA MET A 350 14.51 25.18 -5.90
C MET A 350 15.60 26.00 -6.54
N GLU A 351 16.03 27.12 -5.93
CA GLU A 351 17.20 27.89 -6.41
C GLU A 351 18.48 27.05 -6.51
N THR A 352 18.66 26.12 -5.59
CA THR A 352 19.85 25.27 -5.57
C THR A 352 19.75 24.11 -6.57
N LEU A 353 18.53 23.55 -6.77
CA LEU A 353 18.33 22.44 -7.68
C LEU A 353 18.28 22.86 -9.16
N ASN A 354 17.65 23.98 -9.48
CA ASN A 354 17.46 24.43 -10.87
C ASN A 354 18.75 24.44 -11.72
N PRO A 355 19.92 24.87 -11.20
CA PRO A 355 21.17 24.81 -11.97
C PRO A 355 21.73 23.41 -12.19
N LEU A 356 21.20 22.40 -11.48
CA LEU A 356 21.65 20.99 -11.56
C LEU A 356 20.80 20.17 -12.52
N LEU A 357 19.60 20.66 -12.85
CA LEU A 357 18.65 20.03 -13.76
C LEU A 357 18.94 20.39 -15.21
#